data_e6669a9955a76273d42577c8b4fe89cb
#
_entry.id   e6669a9955a76273d42577c8b4fe89cb
#
_cell.length_a   1.000
_cell.length_b   1.000
_cell.length_c   1.000
_cell.angle_alpha   90.00
_cell.angle_beta   90.00
_cell.angle_gamma   90.00
#
_symmetry.space_group_name_H-M   'P 1'
#
loop_
_entity.id
_entity.type
_entity.pdbx_description
1 polymer ?
#
loop_
_entity_poly.entity_id
_entity_poly.type
_entity_poly.pdbx_seq_one_letter_code
_entity_poly.pdbx_strand_id
1 'polypeptide(L)'
;MTGITAEKHDSFISPTDNGQVIMEFSGKELVRGEPDASSFPSGGLRATFEARGYTAWDPTSYAFIKDNSLCIPTAFCSYGGEALDKKTPLLRSMQAINRQAMRVLKLFGNENVTSVKTTVGPEQEYFLVDQALYDKRKDLVYTGRTLYGAKPPKGQELDDHYFGSIKPRVSAYMRELNAELWKLGILAKTEHNEVAPAQHELAPIFTTTNIATDHNQLTMEIMQKVAKKHGLVCLLHEKPFAGVNGSGKHNNWSISTNTGANLLEPGDTPYANAQFLLFLCAVIKAVDEYQDLLRISVASAGNDHRLGANEAPPAVVSMFLGDELQRVLDAIETDTPYDSTEKEQMKVGVHVLPRFPKDTTDRNRTSPFAFTGNKFEFRMLGSTASISDANVVLNTAVAEALKQFADTLEGCPAETFEARLHTLIQDSIKAHKRIIFNGNGYDDAWIKEAERRGLSNLKSTPEALSHFLDAKNIALFTSHKVFTETELRSRHEIRLENYCKVLNIEALTMLDMAKKDILPAVSAYAGALAGTMNAKRAACPAADCSYEAELVEKLSRLTGCMYGKVKALEDTLMKVRELDSLEAQAMFYREQVFAAMNELRIGADELETLTAAEYWPFPTYGDLLFGVR
;
A
#
# COMPACT_ATOMS: atom_id res chain seq x y z
N MET A 1 1.68 11.97 -13.61
CA MET A 1 1.16 12.46 -14.90
C MET A 1 1.54 13.91 -15.07
N THR A 2 2.28 14.25 -16.12
CA THR A 2 2.52 15.64 -16.48
C THR A 2 1.36 16.10 -17.35
N GLY A 3 0.52 17.02 -16.84
CA GLY A 3 -0.48 17.69 -17.65
C GLY A 3 0.22 18.61 -18.65
N ILE A 4 0.01 18.38 -19.94
CA ILE A 4 0.47 19.27 -21.01
C ILE A 4 -0.73 20.09 -21.44
N THR A 5 -0.66 21.41 -21.24
CA THR A 5 -1.66 22.32 -21.79
C THR A 5 -1.33 22.58 -23.26
N ALA A 6 -2.26 22.27 -24.17
CA ALA A 6 -2.06 22.36 -25.61
C ALA A 6 -1.80 23.79 -26.15
N GLU A 7 -1.97 24.84 -25.32
CA GLU A 7 -1.93 26.24 -25.77
C GLU A 7 -0.55 26.91 -25.73
N LYS A 8 0.53 26.24 -25.27
CA LYS A 8 1.81 26.93 -24.99
C LYS A 8 3.09 26.29 -25.51
N HIS A 9 3.02 25.23 -26.29
CA HIS A 9 4.26 24.55 -26.71
C HIS A 9 4.30 24.31 -28.22
N ASP A 10 5.33 24.83 -28.87
CA ASP A 10 5.78 24.37 -30.18
C ASP A 10 6.36 22.96 -30.02
N SER A 11 5.49 21.95 -29.97
CA SER A 11 5.86 20.55 -29.90
C SER A 11 5.84 19.96 -31.30
N PHE A 12 6.98 19.47 -31.76
CA PHE A 12 7.03 18.66 -32.96
C PHE A 12 6.60 17.23 -32.62
N ILE A 13 5.54 16.76 -33.27
CA ILE A 13 5.15 15.35 -33.23
C ILE A 13 5.82 14.67 -34.40
N SER A 14 6.81 13.84 -34.14
CA SER A 14 7.44 13.00 -35.16
C SER A 14 6.97 11.55 -35.04
N PRO A 15 6.34 10.97 -36.07
CA PRO A 15 6.06 9.53 -36.06
C PRO A 15 7.38 8.76 -36.22
N THR A 16 7.59 7.76 -35.36
CA THR A 16 8.66 6.78 -35.52
C THR A 16 8.25 5.69 -36.51
N ASP A 17 9.22 4.96 -37.07
CA ASP A 17 8.98 3.83 -37.98
C ASP A 17 8.10 2.71 -37.40
N ASN A 18 7.88 2.71 -36.07
CA ASN A 18 7.02 1.75 -35.36
C ASN A 18 5.64 2.31 -34.98
N GLY A 19 5.25 3.48 -35.50
CA GLY A 19 3.96 4.11 -35.19
C GLY A 19 3.84 4.68 -33.77
N GLN A 20 4.93 4.80 -33.03
CA GLN A 20 4.98 5.51 -31.75
C GLN A 20 5.15 7.01 -32.00
N VAL A 21 4.38 7.81 -31.26
CA VAL A 21 4.51 9.26 -31.28
C VAL A 21 5.45 9.67 -30.16
N ILE A 22 6.61 10.22 -30.51
CA ILE A 22 7.55 10.80 -29.55
C ILE A 22 7.40 12.31 -29.63
N MET A 23 7.14 12.95 -28.48
CA MET A 23 7.18 14.40 -28.35
C MET A 23 8.58 14.81 -27.86
N GLU A 24 9.31 15.52 -28.69
CA GLU A 24 10.61 16.08 -28.36
C GLU A 24 10.43 17.52 -27.84
N PHE A 25 10.86 17.78 -26.61
CA PHE A 25 10.86 19.11 -26.04
C PHE A 25 12.25 19.72 -26.14
N SER A 26 12.36 20.95 -26.65
CA SER A 26 13.64 21.65 -26.66
C SER A 26 14.13 21.86 -25.20
N GLY A 27 15.39 21.55 -24.94
CA GLY A 27 15.97 21.53 -23.58
C GLY A 27 15.95 22.89 -22.82
N LYS A 28 15.47 23.96 -23.43
CA LYS A 28 15.29 25.27 -22.78
C LYS A 28 13.91 25.42 -22.10
N GLU A 29 12.92 24.66 -22.50
CA GLU A 29 11.54 24.78 -21.98
C GLU A 29 11.28 23.81 -20.82
N LEU A 30 11.96 22.66 -20.80
CA LEU A 30 11.95 21.75 -19.66
C LEU A 30 12.54 22.37 -18.37
N VAL A 31 13.40 23.40 -18.50
CA VAL A 31 14.00 24.11 -17.36
C VAL A 31 13.05 25.15 -16.76
N ARG A 32 12.05 25.63 -17.51
CA ARG A 32 11.07 26.63 -17.03
C ARG A 32 9.82 26.04 -16.40
N GLY A 33 9.47 24.84 -16.74
CA GLY A 33 8.50 24.02 -16.03
C GLY A 33 9.28 22.98 -15.25
N GLU A 34 9.95 23.35 -14.16
CA GLU A 34 10.36 22.31 -13.20
C GLU A 34 9.09 21.51 -12.91
N PRO A 35 9.02 20.23 -13.31
CA PRO A 35 7.93 19.42 -12.84
C PRO A 35 8.03 19.49 -11.34
N ASP A 36 6.99 20.05 -10.71
CA ASP A 36 6.89 20.08 -9.28
C ASP A 36 7.24 18.67 -8.79
N ALA A 37 8.28 18.57 -7.97
CA ALA A 37 8.75 17.28 -7.44
C ALA A 37 7.63 16.54 -6.70
N SER A 38 6.53 17.24 -6.36
CA SER A 38 5.29 16.69 -5.83
C SER A 38 4.44 15.96 -6.89
N SER A 39 4.64 16.21 -8.18
CA SER A 39 3.90 15.53 -9.26
C SER A 39 4.48 14.15 -9.62
N PHE A 40 5.69 13.83 -9.15
CA PHE A 40 6.24 12.48 -9.23
C PHE A 40 6.10 11.82 -7.85
N PRO A 41 5.36 10.70 -7.75
CA PRO A 41 5.19 9.97 -6.49
C PRO A 41 6.48 9.44 -5.85
N SER A 42 7.62 9.63 -6.50
CA SER A 42 8.95 9.32 -5.98
C SER A 42 9.85 10.52 -6.20
N GLY A 43 9.83 11.45 -5.27
CA GLY A 43 10.63 12.67 -5.33
C GLY A 43 12.15 12.46 -5.22
N GLY A 44 12.71 11.41 -5.78
CA GLY A 44 14.09 11.08 -5.53
C GLY A 44 15.01 10.91 -6.75
N LEU A 45 14.49 10.96 -7.97
CA LEU A 45 15.33 10.78 -9.17
C LEU A 45 16.26 11.96 -9.49
N ARG A 46 16.21 13.05 -8.72
CA ARG A 46 17.06 14.23 -8.91
C ARG A 46 18.55 13.99 -8.63
N ALA A 47 18.91 13.01 -7.83
CA ALA A 47 20.30 12.83 -7.42
C ALA A 47 21.15 12.09 -8.45
N THR A 48 20.56 11.26 -9.31
CA THR A 48 21.30 10.33 -10.16
C THR A 48 21.29 10.70 -11.65
N PHE A 49 20.29 11.48 -12.11
CA PHE A 49 20.15 11.85 -13.52
C PHE A 49 19.90 13.35 -13.68
N GLU A 50 20.57 13.98 -14.65
CA GLU A 50 20.15 15.31 -15.08
C GLU A 50 18.69 15.25 -15.54
N ALA A 51 17.88 16.26 -15.19
CA ALA A 51 16.44 16.33 -15.50
C ALA A 51 16.14 16.51 -17.01
N ARG A 52 16.90 15.86 -17.87
CA ARG A 52 16.79 15.88 -19.33
C ARG A 52 16.49 14.47 -19.81
N GLY A 53 15.44 14.34 -20.62
CA GLY A 53 15.06 13.05 -21.17
C GLY A 53 13.99 13.18 -22.23
N TYR A 54 13.53 12.03 -22.70
CA TYR A 54 12.44 11.92 -23.66
C TYR A 54 11.13 11.59 -22.93
N THR A 55 10.05 12.22 -23.41
CA THR A 55 8.69 11.87 -23.02
C THR A 55 8.04 11.16 -24.21
N ALA A 56 7.58 9.93 -24.01
CA ALA A 56 6.87 9.14 -25.00
C ALA A 56 5.41 8.99 -24.60
N TRP A 57 4.49 9.26 -25.52
CA TRP A 57 3.08 8.98 -25.31
C TRP A 57 2.85 7.48 -25.18
N ASP A 58 2.03 7.10 -24.18
CA ASP A 58 1.58 5.73 -24.03
C ASP A 58 0.23 5.52 -24.75
N PRO A 59 0.19 4.89 -25.93
CA PRO A 59 -1.04 4.67 -26.67
C PRO A 59 -1.95 3.62 -26.04
N THR A 60 -1.50 2.92 -25.00
CA THR A 60 -2.28 1.89 -24.28
C THR A 60 -3.04 2.47 -23.08
N SER A 61 -2.92 3.78 -22.82
CA SER A 61 -3.67 4.51 -21.81
C SER A 61 -4.39 5.71 -22.44
N TYR A 62 -5.60 5.98 -21.98
CA TYR A 62 -6.46 7.00 -22.60
C TYR A 62 -6.02 8.41 -22.22
N ALA A 63 -6.00 9.32 -23.21
CA ALA A 63 -5.96 10.74 -22.94
C ALA A 63 -7.31 11.21 -22.34
N PHE A 64 -7.26 12.19 -21.44
CA PHE A 64 -8.44 12.67 -20.73
C PHE A 64 -8.37 14.19 -20.51
N ILE A 65 -9.51 14.80 -20.21
CA ILE A 65 -9.58 16.22 -19.86
C ILE A 65 -9.78 16.36 -18.35
N LYS A 66 -8.89 17.11 -17.71
CA LYS A 66 -8.94 17.45 -16.29
C LYS A 66 -8.64 18.94 -16.10
N ASP A 67 -9.46 19.64 -15.34
CA ASP A 67 -9.29 21.07 -15.05
C ASP A 67 -9.09 21.92 -16.34
N ASN A 68 -9.88 21.67 -17.40
CA ASN A 68 -9.78 22.26 -18.73
C ASN A 68 -8.43 22.02 -19.46
N SER A 69 -7.65 21.05 -19.00
CA SER A 69 -6.37 20.68 -19.61
C SER A 69 -6.46 19.29 -20.24
N LEU A 70 -5.94 19.13 -21.45
CA LEU A 70 -5.75 17.82 -22.06
C LEU A 70 -4.55 17.14 -21.39
N CYS A 71 -4.79 15.99 -20.76
CA CYS A 71 -3.79 15.17 -20.13
C CYS A 71 -3.53 13.93 -21.01
N ILE A 72 -2.27 13.71 -21.37
CA ILE A 72 -1.85 12.57 -22.19
C ILE A 72 -0.93 11.71 -21.32
N PRO A 73 -1.28 10.44 -21.03
CA PRO A 73 -0.41 9.53 -20.30
C PRO A 73 0.91 9.32 -21.04
N THR A 74 2.01 9.53 -20.36
CA THR A 74 3.36 9.45 -20.95
C THR A 74 4.29 8.60 -20.10
N ALA A 75 5.27 7.97 -20.77
CA ALA A 75 6.46 7.41 -20.17
C ALA A 75 7.60 8.42 -20.25
N PHE A 76 8.50 8.40 -19.29
CA PHE A 76 9.65 9.30 -19.22
C PHE A 76 10.95 8.50 -19.04
N CYS A 77 11.93 8.74 -19.91
CA CYS A 77 13.25 8.14 -19.84
C CYS A 77 14.36 9.17 -20.00
N SER A 78 15.54 8.87 -19.46
CA SER A 78 16.75 9.67 -19.66
C SER A 78 17.20 9.64 -21.12
N TYR A 79 18.14 10.51 -21.50
CA TYR A 79 18.81 10.43 -22.81
C TYR A 79 19.60 9.14 -23.00
N GLY A 80 20.02 8.47 -21.92
CA GLY A 80 20.65 7.15 -21.97
C GLY A 80 19.65 5.99 -22.13
N GLY A 81 18.34 6.27 -22.02
CA GLY A 81 17.27 5.27 -22.14
C GLY A 81 16.84 4.64 -20.82
N GLU A 82 17.41 5.08 -19.68
CA GLU A 82 16.98 4.61 -18.35
C GLU A 82 15.58 5.11 -18.03
N ALA A 83 14.73 4.23 -17.49
CA ALA A 83 13.40 4.57 -17.04
C ALA A 83 13.45 5.44 -15.77
N LEU A 84 12.94 6.66 -15.88
CA LEU A 84 12.87 7.62 -14.77
C LEU A 84 11.50 7.64 -14.07
N ASP A 85 10.54 6.92 -14.61
CA ASP A 85 9.16 6.81 -14.13
C ASP A 85 8.86 5.42 -13.55
N LYS A 86 7.61 5.23 -13.12
CA LYS A 86 7.07 3.91 -12.72
C LYS A 86 6.31 3.22 -13.84
N LYS A 87 5.91 3.95 -14.87
CA LYS A 87 5.12 3.43 -16.00
C LYS A 87 5.94 2.54 -16.92
N THR A 88 7.15 2.97 -17.28
CA THR A 88 8.03 2.20 -18.17
C THR A 88 8.34 0.79 -17.61
N PRO A 89 8.77 0.62 -16.35
CA PRO A 89 8.95 -0.70 -15.77
C PRO A 89 7.66 -1.53 -15.72
N LEU A 90 6.51 -0.88 -15.47
CA LEU A 90 5.23 -1.57 -15.48
C LEU A 90 4.91 -2.14 -16.87
N LEU A 91 5.04 -1.35 -17.92
CA LEU A 91 4.81 -1.79 -19.31
C LEU A 91 5.79 -2.91 -19.69
N ARG A 92 7.08 -2.80 -19.32
CA ARG A 92 8.09 -3.84 -19.53
C ARG A 92 7.71 -5.14 -18.81
N SER A 93 7.21 -5.08 -17.58
CA SER A 93 6.77 -6.25 -16.82
C SER A 93 5.53 -6.92 -17.44
N MET A 94 4.58 -6.13 -17.95
CA MET A 94 3.42 -6.64 -18.67
C MET A 94 3.82 -7.33 -19.97
N GLN A 95 4.83 -6.81 -20.69
CA GLN A 95 5.37 -7.49 -21.87
C GLN A 95 6.10 -8.79 -21.51
N ALA A 96 6.82 -8.82 -20.38
CA ALA A 96 7.52 -10.01 -19.92
C ALA A 96 6.53 -11.15 -19.62
N ILE A 97 5.49 -10.89 -18.84
CA ILE A 97 4.48 -11.92 -18.53
C ILE A 97 3.67 -12.32 -19.77
N ASN A 98 3.31 -11.37 -20.65
CA ASN A 98 2.66 -11.70 -21.93
C ASN A 98 3.48 -12.70 -22.73
N ARG A 99 4.78 -12.44 -22.91
CA ARG A 99 5.68 -13.31 -23.66
C ARG A 99 5.70 -14.74 -23.12
N GLN A 100 5.83 -14.89 -21.82
CA GLN A 100 5.97 -16.22 -21.21
C GLN A 100 4.62 -16.95 -21.11
N ALA A 101 3.54 -16.26 -20.79
CA ALA A 101 2.21 -16.84 -20.79
C ALA A 101 1.79 -17.32 -22.19
N MET A 102 2.13 -16.58 -23.24
CA MET A 102 1.87 -17.00 -24.62
C MET A 102 2.63 -18.28 -25.01
N ARG A 103 3.87 -18.48 -24.51
CA ARG A 103 4.62 -19.73 -24.71
C ARG A 103 3.87 -20.90 -24.10
N VAL A 104 3.43 -20.75 -22.84
CA VAL A 104 2.65 -21.77 -22.13
C VAL A 104 1.34 -22.07 -22.84
N LEU A 105 0.56 -21.04 -23.21
CA LEU A 105 -0.73 -21.23 -23.87
C LEU A 105 -0.64 -21.96 -25.20
N LYS A 106 0.43 -21.75 -25.97
CA LYS A 106 0.68 -22.50 -27.21
C LYS A 106 0.84 -24.01 -26.95
N LEU A 107 1.46 -24.40 -25.85
CA LEU A 107 1.60 -25.80 -25.46
C LEU A 107 0.25 -26.47 -25.16
N PHE A 108 -0.76 -25.70 -24.77
CA PHE A 108 -2.14 -26.16 -24.56
C PHE A 108 -3.03 -26.02 -25.81
N GLY A 109 -2.46 -25.67 -26.97
CA GLY A 109 -3.20 -25.55 -28.22
C GLY A 109 -4.10 -24.32 -28.33
N ASN A 110 -3.84 -23.27 -27.57
CA ASN A 110 -4.61 -22.00 -27.61
C ASN A 110 -4.18 -21.14 -28.83
N GLU A 111 -4.50 -21.56 -30.03
CA GLU A 111 -4.07 -20.90 -31.29
C GLU A 111 -4.75 -19.53 -31.51
N ASN A 112 -5.96 -19.32 -30.97
CA ASN A 112 -6.73 -18.08 -31.13
C ASN A 112 -6.29 -16.96 -30.18
N VAL A 113 -5.44 -17.25 -29.21
CA VAL A 113 -4.91 -16.26 -28.27
C VAL A 113 -3.73 -15.54 -28.91
N THR A 114 -3.82 -14.22 -29.03
CA THR A 114 -2.77 -13.37 -29.63
C THR A 114 -2.02 -12.53 -28.58
N SER A 115 -2.61 -12.34 -27.40
CA SER A 115 -1.96 -11.64 -26.30
C SER A 115 -2.56 -12.00 -24.94
N VAL A 116 -1.73 -11.85 -23.91
CA VAL A 116 -2.11 -11.98 -22.49
C VAL A 116 -1.88 -10.67 -21.79
N LYS A 117 -2.78 -10.27 -20.92
CA LYS A 117 -2.70 -9.04 -20.12
C LYS A 117 -2.96 -9.36 -18.65
N THR A 118 -2.26 -8.70 -17.77
CA THR A 118 -2.64 -8.67 -16.36
C THR A 118 -3.72 -7.63 -16.13
N THR A 119 -4.63 -7.92 -15.24
CA THR A 119 -5.75 -7.06 -14.85
C THR A 119 -5.70 -6.79 -13.36
N VAL A 120 -6.08 -5.58 -12.96
CA VAL A 120 -6.05 -5.15 -11.56
C VAL A 120 -7.28 -4.31 -11.24
N GLY A 121 -7.83 -4.55 -10.03
CA GLY A 121 -8.82 -3.71 -9.38
C GLY A 121 -8.33 -3.34 -7.98
N PRO A 122 -7.74 -2.16 -7.78
CA PRO A 122 -7.27 -1.73 -6.46
C PRO A 122 -8.42 -1.16 -5.64
N GLU A 123 -8.62 -1.67 -4.43
CA GLU A 123 -9.53 -1.13 -3.42
C GLU A 123 -8.79 -0.02 -2.66
N GLN A 124 -9.35 1.20 -2.63
CA GLN A 124 -8.70 2.34 -2.01
C GLN A 124 -9.36 2.68 -0.69
N GLU A 125 -8.68 2.41 0.41
CA GLU A 125 -9.09 2.85 1.75
C GLU A 125 -8.56 4.26 2.04
N TYR A 126 -9.33 5.03 2.83
CA TYR A 126 -9.00 6.41 3.18
C TYR A 126 -9.78 6.89 4.41
N PHE A 127 -9.29 7.96 5.05
CA PHE A 127 -10.01 8.65 6.12
C PHE A 127 -10.56 10.00 5.64
N LEU A 128 -11.71 10.40 6.16
CA LEU A 128 -12.27 11.74 5.99
C LEU A 128 -12.35 12.44 7.34
N VAL A 129 -11.70 13.59 7.45
CA VAL A 129 -11.74 14.44 8.63
C VAL A 129 -12.24 15.83 8.27
N ASP A 130 -12.81 16.54 9.25
CA ASP A 130 -13.23 17.92 9.06
C ASP A 130 -12.03 18.82 8.81
N GLN A 131 -12.11 19.68 7.77
CA GLN A 131 -11.01 20.55 7.36
C GLN A 131 -10.62 21.53 8.46
N ALA A 132 -11.59 22.11 9.19
CA ALA A 132 -11.28 23.06 10.24
C ALA A 132 -10.55 22.44 11.44
N LEU A 133 -10.72 21.14 11.66
CA LEU A 133 -9.96 20.38 12.66
C LEU A 133 -8.56 20.01 12.12
N TYR A 134 -8.49 19.56 10.87
CA TYR A 134 -7.22 19.24 10.20
C TYR A 134 -6.26 20.43 10.18
N ASP A 135 -6.73 21.62 9.82
CA ASP A 135 -5.91 22.83 9.70
C ASP A 135 -5.25 23.26 11.03
N LYS A 136 -5.75 22.74 12.16
CA LYS A 136 -5.20 22.96 13.51
C LYS A 136 -4.13 21.91 13.91
N ARG A 137 -3.86 20.92 13.08
CA ARG A 137 -2.95 19.81 13.36
C ARG A 137 -1.75 19.85 12.44
N LYS A 138 -0.63 20.44 12.91
CA LYS A 138 0.64 20.52 12.15
C LYS A 138 1.14 19.16 11.68
N ASP A 139 0.99 18.13 12.51
CA ASP A 139 1.39 16.76 12.17
C ASP A 139 0.58 16.20 10.98
N LEU A 140 -0.73 16.37 10.95
CA LEU A 140 -1.55 15.98 9.80
C LEU A 140 -1.17 16.76 8.53
N VAL A 141 -0.92 18.07 8.66
CA VAL A 141 -0.57 18.93 7.53
C VAL A 141 0.80 18.56 6.94
N TYR A 142 1.80 18.30 7.77
CA TYR A 142 3.18 18.06 7.31
C TYR A 142 3.50 16.60 7.02
N THR A 143 2.86 15.66 7.73
CA THR A 143 3.20 14.23 7.64
C THR A 143 2.06 13.33 7.20
N GLY A 144 0.83 13.84 7.14
CA GLY A 144 -0.37 13.06 6.80
C GLY A 144 -0.85 12.13 7.92
N ARG A 145 -0.15 12.10 9.07
CA ARG A 145 -0.53 11.29 10.25
C ARG A 145 -0.40 12.06 11.54
N THR A 146 -1.13 11.64 12.56
CA THR A 146 -0.99 12.17 13.91
C THR A 146 0.27 11.64 14.57
N LEU A 147 1.12 12.53 15.08
CA LEU A 147 2.33 12.18 15.82
C LEU A 147 2.07 12.12 17.33
N TYR A 148 1.01 12.77 17.79
CA TYR A 148 0.48 12.77 19.15
C TYR A 148 -1.01 12.49 19.14
N GLY A 149 -1.53 11.95 20.22
CA GLY A 149 -2.97 11.74 20.42
C GLY A 149 -3.24 10.58 21.36
N ALA A 150 -3.85 10.90 22.50
CA ALA A 150 -4.34 9.93 23.46
C ALA A 150 -5.53 9.14 22.88
N LYS A 151 -5.66 7.88 23.31
CA LYS A 151 -6.81 7.05 22.94
C LYS A 151 -8.10 7.68 23.45
N PRO A 152 -9.12 7.92 22.59
CA PRO A 152 -10.41 8.44 23.03
C PRO A 152 -11.18 7.36 23.80
N PRO A 153 -12.21 7.75 24.60
CA PRO A 153 -13.05 6.80 25.35
C PRO A 153 -13.76 5.77 24.46
N LYS A 154 -14.04 6.13 23.21
CA LYS A 154 -14.63 5.26 22.20
C LYS A 154 -13.72 5.24 20.96
N GLY A 155 -13.43 4.04 20.44
CA GLY A 155 -12.73 3.80 19.19
C GLY A 155 -13.61 3.02 18.21
N GLN A 156 -13.10 1.87 17.78
CA GLN A 156 -13.75 0.97 16.82
C GLN A 156 -14.34 -0.30 17.46
N GLU A 157 -14.41 -0.37 18.79
CA GLU A 157 -14.68 -1.59 19.56
C GLU A 157 -16.06 -2.21 19.29
N LEU A 158 -17.02 -1.42 18.79
CA LEU A 158 -18.40 -1.86 18.56
C LEU A 158 -18.68 -2.18 17.08
N ASP A 159 -17.73 -1.97 16.18
CA ASP A 159 -17.90 -2.08 14.72
C ASP A 159 -19.11 -1.27 14.18
N ASP A 160 -19.57 -0.29 14.94
CA ASP A 160 -20.77 0.50 14.65
C ASP A 160 -20.58 1.50 13.51
N HIS A 161 -19.35 1.77 13.11
CA HIS A 161 -19.06 2.51 11.90
C HIS A 161 -19.17 1.62 10.66
N TYR A 162 -18.58 0.43 10.70
CA TYR A 162 -18.60 -0.54 9.60
C TYR A 162 -20.02 -0.97 9.24
N PHE A 163 -20.84 -1.31 10.24
CA PHE A 163 -22.24 -1.70 10.06
C PHE A 163 -23.22 -0.52 10.07
N GLY A 164 -22.72 0.71 10.26
CA GLY A 164 -23.52 1.92 10.31
C GLY A 164 -23.89 2.50 8.95
N SER A 165 -24.84 3.41 8.94
CA SER A 165 -25.18 4.18 7.74
C SER A 165 -24.08 5.19 7.40
N ILE A 166 -23.86 5.43 6.11
CA ILE A 166 -22.98 6.51 5.63
C ILE A 166 -23.61 7.86 6.02
N LYS A 167 -22.82 8.69 6.69
CA LYS A 167 -23.27 10.02 7.13
C LYS A 167 -23.62 10.92 5.95
N PRO A 168 -24.62 11.82 6.07
CA PRO A 168 -25.10 12.63 4.93
C PRO A 168 -24.01 13.42 4.20
N ARG A 169 -23.08 14.05 4.94
CA ARG A 169 -21.98 14.83 4.36
C ARG A 169 -20.99 13.94 3.61
N VAL A 170 -20.72 12.75 4.14
CA VAL A 170 -19.85 11.74 3.50
C VAL A 170 -20.53 11.17 2.25
N SER A 171 -21.82 10.88 2.30
CA SER A 171 -22.59 10.41 1.13
C SER A 171 -22.62 11.46 0.01
N ALA A 172 -22.74 12.75 0.36
CA ALA A 172 -22.65 13.83 -0.63
C ALA A 172 -21.27 13.89 -1.30
N TYR A 173 -20.20 13.75 -0.52
CA TYR A 173 -18.83 13.64 -1.02
C TYR A 173 -18.67 12.44 -1.95
N MET A 174 -19.09 11.24 -1.53
CA MET A 174 -18.94 10.00 -2.32
C MET A 174 -19.68 10.09 -3.67
N ARG A 175 -20.89 10.66 -3.69
CA ARG A 175 -21.65 10.86 -4.93
C ARG A 175 -20.96 11.83 -5.90
N GLU A 176 -20.42 12.95 -5.41
CA GLU A 176 -19.67 13.88 -6.26
C GLU A 176 -18.36 13.23 -6.74
N LEU A 177 -17.65 12.52 -5.86
CA LEU A 177 -16.44 11.79 -6.20
C LEU A 177 -16.70 10.79 -7.35
N ASN A 178 -17.73 9.96 -7.24
CA ASN A 178 -18.10 9.01 -8.30
C ASN A 178 -18.40 9.73 -9.61
N ALA A 179 -19.15 10.82 -9.58
CA ALA A 179 -19.48 11.60 -10.78
C ALA A 179 -18.22 12.15 -11.46
N GLU A 180 -17.25 12.67 -10.70
CA GLU A 180 -15.99 13.18 -11.24
C GLU A 180 -15.10 12.05 -11.79
N LEU A 181 -15.05 10.91 -11.11
CA LEU A 181 -14.29 9.74 -11.58
C LEU A 181 -14.89 9.16 -12.88
N TRP A 182 -16.21 9.07 -12.99
CA TRP A 182 -16.87 8.57 -14.20
C TRP A 182 -16.62 9.47 -15.42
N LYS A 183 -16.52 10.78 -15.25
CA LYS A 183 -16.12 11.70 -16.33
C LYS A 183 -14.71 11.41 -16.86
N LEU A 184 -13.84 10.83 -16.02
CA LEU A 184 -12.48 10.44 -16.38
C LEU A 184 -12.39 8.99 -16.88
N GLY A 185 -13.53 8.28 -17.01
CA GLY A 185 -13.58 6.87 -17.40
C GLY A 185 -13.21 5.89 -16.30
N ILE A 186 -13.11 6.35 -15.05
CA ILE A 186 -12.80 5.52 -13.88
C ILE A 186 -14.12 5.01 -13.30
N LEU A 187 -14.37 3.72 -13.45
CA LEU A 187 -15.64 3.11 -13.04
C LEU A 187 -15.62 2.77 -11.54
N ALA A 188 -15.69 3.80 -10.70
CA ALA A 188 -15.89 3.64 -9.26
C ALA A 188 -17.29 3.03 -9.00
N LYS A 189 -17.35 2.04 -8.10
CA LYS A 189 -18.56 1.23 -7.86
C LYS A 189 -18.97 1.17 -6.39
N THR A 190 -18.03 1.18 -5.47
CA THR A 190 -18.28 0.90 -4.05
C THR A 190 -18.23 2.18 -3.24
N GLU A 191 -19.28 2.39 -2.41
CA GLU A 191 -19.36 3.38 -1.34
C GLU A 191 -19.50 2.61 -0.03
N HIS A 192 -18.46 2.63 0.83
CA HIS A 192 -18.40 1.75 1.98
C HIS A 192 -17.75 2.43 3.19
N ASN A 193 -18.27 2.13 4.38
CA ASN A 193 -17.60 2.45 5.64
C ASN A 193 -16.66 1.33 6.04
N GLU A 194 -15.46 1.67 6.46
CA GLU A 194 -14.49 0.75 7.05
C GLU A 194 -14.61 0.67 8.57
N VAL A 195 -13.82 -0.21 9.21
CA VAL A 195 -13.95 -0.52 10.64
C VAL A 195 -13.59 0.68 11.51
N ALA A 196 -12.52 1.42 11.18
CA ALA A 196 -12.15 2.58 11.98
C ALA A 196 -13.14 3.74 11.78
N PRO A 197 -13.47 4.49 12.84
CA PRO A 197 -14.27 5.69 12.71
C PRO A 197 -13.65 6.66 11.69
N ALA A 198 -14.48 7.28 10.86
CA ALA A 198 -14.09 8.17 9.75
C ALA A 198 -13.31 7.50 8.60
N GLN A 199 -13.19 6.17 8.58
CA GLN A 199 -12.56 5.42 7.51
C GLN A 199 -13.59 4.92 6.49
N HIS A 200 -13.23 4.96 5.22
CA HIS A 200 -14.08 4.59 4.09
C HIS A 200 -13.24 3.87 3.01
N GLU A 201 -13.94 3.22 2.09
CA GLU A 201 -13.34 2.53 0.96
C GLU A 201 -14.02 2.89 -0.37
N LEU A 202 -13.23 2.91 -1.43
CA LEU A 202 -13.66 3.00 -2.81
C LEU A 202 -13.04 1.85 -3.61
N ALA A 203 -13.87 1.07 -4.30
CA ALA A 203 -13.42 0.01 -5.18
C ALA A 203 -13.86 0.29 -6.62
N PRO A 204 -12.94 0.36 -7.61
CA PRO A 204 -13.26 0.47 -9.02
C PRO A 204 -13.50 -0.90 -9.63
N ILE A 205 -14.16 -0.93 -10.80
CA ILE A 205 -14.15 -2.10 -11.67
C ILE A 205 -12.72 -2.30 -12.19
N PHE A 206 -12.24 -3.54 -12.18
CA PHE A 206 -10.90 -3.88 -12.65
C PHE A 206 -10.70 -3.58 -14.15
N THR A 207 -9.47 -3.28 -14.51
CA THR A 207 -9.05 -3.09 -15.90
C THR A 207 -7.61 -3.57 -16.10
N THR A 208 -7.03 -3.37 -17.28
CA THR A 208 -5.61 -3.73 -17.51
C THR A 208 -4.70 -2.99 -16.53
N THR A 209 -3.66 -3.64 -16.07
CA THR A 209 -2.80 -3.13 -14.99
C THR A 209 -2.26 -1.72 -15.25
N ASN A 210 -1.90 -1.41 -16.50
CA ASN A 210 -1.44 -0.07 -16.89
C ASN A 210 -2.52 0.99 -16.66
N ILE A 211 -3.72 0.77 -17.20
CA ILE A 211 -4.85 1.70 -17.05
C ILE A 211 -5.27 1.79 -15.58
N ALA A 212 -5.35 0.66 -14.86
CA ALA A 212 -5.70 0.64 -13.44
C ALA A 212 -4.72 1.46 -12.59
N THR A 213 -3.43 1.44 -12.95
CA THR A 213 -2.41 2.23 -12.26
C THR A 213 -2.60 3.72 -12.49
N ASP A 214 -2.82 4.15 -13.72
CA ASP A 214 -3.11 5.55 -14.04
C ASP A 214 -4.41 6.01 -13.37
N HIS A 215 -5.46 5.19 -13.43
CA HIS A 215 -6.74 5.48 -12.78
C HIS A 215 -6.61 5.61 -11.27
N ASN A 216 -5.81 4.77 -10.60
CA ASN A 216 -5.62 4.87 -9.16
C ASN A 216 -4.91 6.19 -8.76
N GLN A 217 -3.92 6.65 -9.55
CA GLN A 217 -3.27 7.94 -9.30
C GLN A 217 -4.27 9.10 -9.44
N LEU A 218 -5.09 9.07 -10.50
CA LEU A 218 -6.16 10.07 -10.67
C LEU A 218 -7.20 9.99 -9.54
N THR A 219 -7.60 8.79 -9.14
CA THR A 219 -8.55 8.59 -8.04
C THR A 219 -8.07 9.27 -6.78
N MET A 220 -6.80 9.05 -6.38
CA MET A 220 -6.24 9.69 -5.18
C MET A 220 -6.26 11.22 -5.26
N GLU A 221 -5.92 11.79 -6.41
CA GLU A 221 -5.96 13.25 -6.60
C GLU A 221 -7.39 13.79 -6.51
N ILE A 222 -8.35 13.15 -7.21
CA ILE A 222 -9.74 13.60 -7.23
C ILE A 222 -10.40 13.44 -5.85
N MET A 223 -10.10 12.37 -5.12
CA MET A 223 -10.56 12.19 -3.73
C MET A 223 -10.19 13.40 -2.86
N GLN A 224 -8.95 13.85 -2.92
CA GLN A 224 -8.49 15.01 -2.15
C GLN A 224 -9.14 16.32 -2.63
N LYS A 225 -9.29 16.51 -3.94
CA LYS A 225 -9.93 17.71 -4.52
C LYS A 225 -11.41 17.81 -4.15
N VAL A 226 -12.16 16.73 -4.28
CA VAL A 226 -13.59 16.70 -3.95
C VAL A 226 -13.80 16.84 -2.45
N ALA A 227 -12.96 16.22 -1.60
CA ALA A 227 -13.06 16.38 -0.15
C ALA A 227 -13.06 17.85 0.27
N LYS A 228 -12.17 18.68 -0.29
CA LYS A 228 -12.09 20.13 -0.01
C LYS A 228 -13.38 20.87 -0.33
N LYS A 229 -14.09 20.50 -1.40
CA LYS A 229 -15.38 21.13 -1.76
C LYS A 229 -16.46 20.88 -0.70
N HIS A 230 -16.35 19.77 0.03
CA HIS A 230 -17.25 19.40 1.12
C HIS A 230 -16.74 19.84 2.50
N GLY A 231 -15.67 20.67 2.56
CA GLY A 231 -15.03 21.09 3.82
C GLY A 231 -14.43 19.91 4.59
N LEU A 232 -14.00 18.87 3.86
CA LEU A 232 -13.35 17.68 4.36
C LEU A 232 -11.90 17.59 3.84
N VAL A 233 -11.08 16.81 4.53
CA VAL A 233 -9.76 16.40 4.06
C VAL A 233 -9.73 14.89 3.94
N CYS A 234 -9.33 14.39 2.76
CA CYS A 234 -9.10 12.98 2.51
C CYS A 234 -7.66 12.63 2.89
N LEU A 235 -7.50 11.83 3.96
CA LEU A 235 -6.21 11.32 4.40
C LEU A 235 -5.94 9.97 3.74
N LEU A 236 -4.86 9.90 2.97
CA LEU A 236 -4.42 8.70 2.28
C LEU A 236 -3.23 8.01 2.97
N HIS A 237 -2.76 8.53 4.10
CA HIS A 237 -1.68 7.91 4.86
C HIS A 237 -2.08 6.52 5.37
N GLU A 238 -1.13 5.59 5.44
CA GLU A 238 -1.35 4.20 5.84
C GLU A 238 -1.83 4.06 7.29
N LYS A 239 -1.42 4.96 8.17
CA LYS A 239 -1.78 4.96 9.60
C LYS A 239 -1.96 6.38 10.13
N PRO A 240 -3.04 7.08 9.76
CA PRO A 240 -3.26 8.46 10.22
C PRO A 240 -3.46 8.55 11.72
N PHE A 241 -4.04 7.50 12.33
CA PHE A 241 -4.36 7.42 13.75
C PHE A 241 -3.81 6.13 14.35
N ALA A 242 -3.11 6.23 15.47
CA ALA A 242 -2.66 5.06 16.22
C ALA A 242 -3.84 4.39 16.95
N GLY A 243 -3.78 3.07 17.12
CA GLY A 243 -4.75 2.31 17.90
C GLY A 243 -6.07 1.96 17.19
N VAL A 244 -6.27 2.40 15.94
CA VAL A 244 -7.38 2.00 15.07
C VAL A 244 -6.85 1.42 13.76
N ASN A 245 -7.71 0.85 12.90
CA ASN A 245 -7.29 0.33 11.60
C ASN A 245 -6.53 1.37 10.78
N GLY A 246 -5.57 0.91 10.01
CA GLY A 246 -4.90 1.71 8.99
C GLY A 246 -5.55 1.54 7.63
N SER A 247 -5.10 2.33 6.64
CA SER A 247 -5.60 2.30 5.28
C SER A 247 -4.60 1.66 4.32
N GLY A 248 -5.08 0.77 3.48
CA GLY A 248 -4.32 0.09 2.44
C GLY A 248 -4.95 0.21 1.06
N LYS A 249 -4.41 -0.61 0.15
CA LYS A 249 -4.98 -0.92 -1.16
C LYS A 249 -4.92 -2.41 -1.35
N HIS A 250 -6.08 -3.06 -1.42
CA HIS A 250 -6.10 -4.45 -1.81
C HIS A 250 -5.96 -4.55 -3.33
N ASN A 251 -4.84 -5.10 -3.78
CA ASN A 251 -4.52 -5.18 -5.20
C ASN A 251 -5.03 -6.49 -5.77
N ASN A 252 -6.27 -6.48 -6.29
CA ASN A 252 -6.91 -7.64 -6.91
C ASN A 252 -6.32 -7.88 -8.29
N TRP A 253 -5.42 -8.86 -8.42
CA TRP A 253 -4.64 -9.14 -9.63
C TRP A 253 -5.05 -10.46 -10.28
N SER A 254 -5.15 -10.46 -11.60
CA SER A 254 -5.39 -11.67 -12.40
C SER A 254 -4.70 -11.59 -13.76
N ILE A 255 -4.80 -12.69 -14.54
CA ILE A 255 -4.21 -12.82 -15.87
C ILE A 255 -5.32 -13.18 -16.86
N SER A 256 -5.46 -12.41 -17.93
CA SER A 256 -6.49 -12.64 -18.93
C SER A 256 -5.96 -12.62 -20.36
N THR A 257 -6.55 -13.42 -21.22
CA THR A 257 -6.26 -13.43 -22.66
C THR A 257 -6.99 -12.29 -23.39
N ASN A 258 -6.59 -12.00 -24.62
CA ASN A 258 -7.31 -11.08 -25.50
C ASN A 258 -8.72 -11.58 -25.87
N THR A 259 -9.02 -12.87 -25.69
CA THR A 259 -10.35 -13.47 -25.91
C THR A 259 -11.27 -13.34 -24.68
N GLY A 260 -10.77 -12.77 -23.58
CA GLY A 260 -11.54 -12.58 -22.34
C GLY A 260 -11.45 -13.76 -21.35
N ALA A 261 -10.75 -14.83 -21.67
CA ALA A 261 -10.55 -15.94 -20.75
C ALA A 261 -9.61 -15.55 -19.60
N ASN A 262 -10.04 -15.81 -18.37
CA ASN A 262 -9.20 -15.64 -17.17
C ASN A 262 -8.39 -16.92 -16.93
N LEU A 263 -7.06 -16.81 -16.88
CA LEU A 263 -6.17 -17.95 -16.73
C LEU A 263 -6.07 -18.47 -15.28
N LEU A 264 -6.62 -17.72 -14.32
CA LEU A 264 -6.77 -18.11 -12.92
C LEU A 264 -8.20 -18.53 -12.57
N GLU A 265 -9.04 -18.82 -13.59
CA GLU A 265 -10.38 -19.37 -13.39
C GLU A 265 -10.29 -20.89 -13.24
N PRO A 266 -10.60 -21.44 -12.03
CA PRO A 266 -10.49 -22.88 -11.79
C PRO A 266 -11.52 -23.69 -12.58
N GLY A 267 -12.66 -23.11 -12.92
CA GLY A 267 -13.80 -23.78 -13.53
C GLY A 267 -14.54 -24.70 -12.53
N ASP A 268 -15.41 -25.55 -13.06
CA ASP A 268 -16.23 -26.47 -12.23
C ASP A 268 -15.44 -27.65 -11.67
N THR A 269 -14.33 -28.01 -12.31
CA THR A 269 -13.45 -29.15 -11.93
C THR A 269 -12.00 -28.72 -11.87
N PRO A 270 -11.56 -28.01 -10.80
CA PRO A 270 -10.20 -27.47 -10.70
C PRO A 270 -9.10 -28.53 -10.83
N TYR A 271 -9.34 -29.72 -10.28
CA TYR A 271 -8.39 -30.86 -10.34
C TYR A 271 -8.11 -31.32 -11.79
N ALA A 272 -9.10 -31.25 -12.68
CA ALA A 272 -8.96 -31.66 -14.08
C ALA A 272 -8.46 -30.51 -14.99
N ASN A 273 -8.39 -29.26 -14.48
CA ASN A 273 -7.98 -28.10 -15.26
C ASN A 273 -6.46 -27.92 -15.19
N ALA A 274 -5.73 -28.70 -15.98
CA ALA A 274 -4.26 -28.69 -15.97
C ALA A 274 -3.66 -27.33 -16.34
N GLN A 275 -4.30 -26.56 -17.24
CA GLN A 275 -3.86 -25.20 -17.59
C GLN A 275 -3.97 -24.28 -16.39
N PHE A 276 -5.12 -24.25 -15.72
CA PHE A 276 -5.31 -23.46 -14.49
C PHE A 276 -4.28 -23.85 -13.43
N LEU A 277 -4.09 -25.15 -13.17
CA LEU A 277 -3.14 -25.64 -12.18
C LEU A 277 -1.70 -25.22 -12.48
N LEU A 278 -1.31 -25.20 -13.76
CA LEU A 278 0.03 -24.73 -14.13
C LEU A 278 0.20 -23.23 -13.87
N PHE A 279 -0.79 -22.41 -14.21
CA PHE A 279 -0.76 -20.96 -13.89
C PHE A 279 -0.80 -20.71 -12.37
N LEU A 280 -1.60 -21.47 -11.63
CA LEU A 280 -1.64 -21.41 -10.17
C LEU A 280 -0.27 -21.75 -9.56
N CYS A 281 0.35 -22.84 -10.01
CA CYS A 281 1.70 -23.23 -9.57
C CYS A 281 2.76 -22.19 -9.93
N ALA A 282 2.63 -21.51 -11.08
CA ALA A 282 3.53 -20.42 -11.44
C ALA A 282 3.43 -19.24 -10.47
N VAL A 283 2.20 -18.90 -10.02
CA VAL A 283 2.01 -17.85 -9.01
C VAL A 283 2.55 -18.29 -7.64
N ILE A 284 2.28 -19.54 -7.21
CA ILE A 284 2.80 -20.07 -5.94
C ILE A 284 4.33 -20.04 -5.93
N LYS A 285 4.96 -20.53 -6.99
CA LYS A 285 6.43 -20.49 -7.16
C LYS A 285 6.97 -19.07 -7.13
N ALA A 286 6.37 -18.15 -7.88
CA ALA A 286 6.78 -16.76 -7.95
C ALA A 286 6.72 -16.06 -6.58
N VAL A 287 5.64 -16.28 -5.82
CA VAL A 287 5.47 -15.69 -4.49
C VAL A 287 6.47 -16.30 -3.50
N ASP A 288 6.72 -17.60 -3.56
CA ASP A 288 7.68 -18.27 -2.69
C ASP A 288 9.13 -17.83 -2.94
N GLU A 289 9.56 -17.78 -4.20
CA GLU A 289 10.94 -17.44 -4.55
C GLU A 289 11.27 -15.94 -4.37
N TYR A 290 10.26 -15.06 -4.59
CA TYR A 290 10.43 -13.61 -4.57
C TYR A 290 9.59 -12.91 -3.49
N GLN A 291 9.32 -13.60 -2.37
CA GLN A 291 8.59 -13.04 -1.22
C GLN A 291 9.25 -11.77 -0.67
N ASP A 292 10.58 -11.71 -0.68
CA ASP A 292 11.36 -10.52 -0.33
C ASP A 292 11.05 -9.33 -1.24
N LEU A 293 11.04 -9.52 -2.57
CA LEU A 293 10.68 -8.46 -3.51
C LEU A 293 9.23 -8.00 -3.35
N LEU A 294 8.29 -8.92 -3.08
CA LEU A 294 6.90 -8.55 -2.79
C LEU A 294 6.82 -7.68 -1.53
N ARG A 295 7.54 -8.05 -0.45
CA ARG A 295 7.63 -7.22 0.76
C ARG A 295 8.28 -5.86 0.47
N ILE A 296 9.34 -5.82 -0.32
CA ILE A 296 10.03 -4.59 -0.75
C ILE A 296 9.11 -3.70 -1.57
N SER A 297 8.27 -4.26 -2.44
CA SER A 297 7.37 -3.49 -3.31
C SER A 297 6.37 -2.63 -2.54
N VAL A 298 6.09 -2.98 -1.30
CA VAL A 298 5.16 -2.29 -0.40
C VAL A 298 5.84 -1.60 0.78
N ALA A 299 7.17 -1.58 0.80
CA ALA A 299 7.96 -1.00 1.88
C ALA A 299 7.95 0.53 1.83
N SER A 300 7.51 1.15 2.91
CA SER A 300 7.56 2.59 3.16
C SER A 300 7.47 2.89 4.66
N ALA A 301 7.93 4.05 5.09
CA ALA A 301 7.82 4.48 6.48
C ALA A 301 6.36 4.45 6.98
N GLY A 302 5.41 4.93 6.16
CA GLY A 302 3.98 4.89 6.47
C GLY A 302 3.45 3.48 6.65
N ASN A 303 3.82 2.57 5.74
CA ASN A 303 3.32 1.19 5.77
C ASN A 303 3.94 0.34 6.90
N ASP A 304 5.14 0.69 7.37
CA ASP A 304 5.75 0.07 8.55
C ASP A 304 4.93 0.30 9.83
N HIS A 305 4.11 1.37 9.89
CA HIS A 305 3.18 1.62 10.99
C HIS A 305 1.87 0.82 10.87
N ARG A 306 1.53 0.37 9.67
CA ARG A 306 0.27 -0.32 9.37
C ARG A 306 0.39 -1.84 9.49
N LEU A 307 1.45 -2.43 8.92
CA LEU A 307 1.59 -3.90 8.81
C LEU A 307 1.64 -4.58 10.19
N GLY A 308 0.94 -5.72 10.29
CA GLY A 308 1.00 -6.61 11.44
C GLY A 308 -0.07 -6.41 12.50
N ALA A 309 -1.03 -5.49 12.31
CA ALA A 309 -2.13 -5.27 13.26
C ALA A 309 -3.38 -4.68 12.59
N ASN A 310 -4.54 -4.87 13.19
CA ASN A 310 -5.81 -4.21 12.79
C ASN A 310 -6.14 -4.41 11.30
N GLU A 311 -6.36 -5.66 10.88
CA GLU A 311 -6.67 -6.09 9.52
C GLU A 311 -5.54 -5.91 8.48
N ALA A 312 -4.42 -5.29 8.82
CA ALA A 312 -3.25 -5.26 7.96
C ALA A 312 -2.44 -6.55 8.10
N PRO A 313 -2.03 -7.20 6.98
CA PRO A 313 -1.31 -8.46 7.05
C PRO A 313 0.06 -8.30 7.73
N PRO A 314 0.62 -9.40 8.29
CA PRO A 314 1.96 -9.39 8.87
C PRO A 314 3.03 -9.18 7.79
N ALA A 315 4.27 -8.88 8.22
CA ALA A 315 5.41 -8.69 7.31
C ALA A 315 5.85 -9.97 6.59
N VAL A 316 5.50 -11.15 7.12
CA VAL A 316 5.73 -12.44 6.46
C VAL A 316 4.77 -12.58 5.29
N VAL A 317 5.30 -12.71 4.09
CA VAL A 317 4.50 -13.02 2.91
C VAL A 317 4.10 -14.48 2.94
N SER A 318 2.80 -14.76 2.95
CA SER A 318 2.23 -16.11 2.82
C SER A 318 1.02 -16.07 1.90
N MET A 319 0.63 -17.25 1.39
CA MET A 319 -0.46 -17.38 0.43
C MET A 319 -1.62 -18.17 1.03
N PHE A 320 -2.82 -17.62 0.94
CA PHE A 320 -4.07 -18.29 1.27
C PHE A 320 -4.73 -18.81 0.00
N LEU A 321 -5.11 -20.09 -0.05
CA LEU A 321 -5.77 -20.70 -1.20
C LEU A 321 -7.20 -21.19 -0.88
N GLY A 322 -7.54 -21.35 0.38
CA GLY A 322 -8.78 -21.97 0.82
C GLY A 322 -8.74 -23.49 0.80
N ASP A 323 -9.73 -24.11 1.45
CA ASP A 323 -9.74 -25.55 1.72
C ASP A 323 -9.88 -26.41 0.45
N GLU A 324 -10.61 -25.93 -0.54
CA GLU A 324 -10.86 -26.67 -1.79
C GLU A 324 -9.58 -26.83 -2.60
N LEU A 325 -8.92 -25.70 -2.90
CA LEU A 325 -7.66 -25.73 -3.66
C LEU A 325 -6.55 -26.44 -2.87
N GLN A 326 -6.51 -26.29 -1.54
CA GLN A 326 -5.56 -27.03 -0.72
C GLN A 326 -5.71 -28.53 -0.91
N ARG A 327 -6.95 -29.06 -0.85
CA ARG A 327 -7.21 -30.50 -1.07
C ARG A 327 -6.85 -30.94 -2.49
N VAL A 328 -7.09 -30.09 -3.50
CA VAL A 328 -6.68 -30.37 -4.88
C VAL A 328 -5.16 -30.51 -4.97
N LEU A 329 -4.41 -29.57 -4.39
CA LEU A 329 -2.95 -29.60 -4.41
C LEU A 329 -2.39 -30.80 -3.62
N ASP A 330 -2.97 -31.13 -2.47
CA ASP A 330 -2.57 -32.29 -1.66
C ASP A 330 -2.81 -33.61 -2.41
N ALA A 331 -3.94 -33.75 -3.12
CA ALA A 331 -4.23 -34.93 -3.94
C ALA A 331 -3.23 -35.09 -5.10
N ILE A 332 -2.86 -33.98 -5.77
CA ILE A 332 -1.85 -33.99 -6.83
C ILE A 332 -0.46 -34.33 -6.27
N GLU A 333 -0.09 -33.74 -5.13
CA GLU A 333 1.20 -33.97 -4.49
C GLU A 333 1.39 -35.45 -4.13
N THR A 334 0.33 -36.10 -3.61
CA THR A 334 0.38 -37.51 -3.12
C THR A 334 -0.05 -38.52 -4.17
N ASP A 335 -0.41 -38.06 -5.37
CA ASP A 335 -0.93 -38.91 -6.46
C ASP A 335 -2.14 -39.76 -6.02
N THR A 336 -3.03 -39.12 -5.24
CA THR A 336 -4.26 -39.77 -4.74
C THR A 336 -5.48 -39.29 -5.51
N PRO A 337 -6.51 -40.15 -5.70
CA PRO A 337 -7.75 -39.73 -6.34
C PRO A 337 -8.39 -38.56 -5.58
N TYR A 338 -8.75 -37.51 -6.31
CA TYR A 338 -9.51 -36.39 -5.77
C TYR A 338 -11.01 -36.71 -5.84
N ASP A 339 -11.66 -36.75 -4.69
CA ASP A 339 -13.11 -36.89 -4.60
C ASP A 339 -13.74 -35.50 -4.52
N SER A 340 -14.39 -35.08 -5.60
CA SER A 340 -15.10 -33.81 -5.63
C SER A 340 -16.34 -33.91 -4.72
N THR A 341 -16.20 -33.40 -3.51
CA THR A 341 -17.38 -33.18 -2.66
C THR A 341 -18.35 -32.23 -3.36
N GLU A 342 -19.62 -32.66 -3.54
CA GLU A 342 -20.69 -31.79 -4.02
C GLU A 342 -20.66 -30.46 -3.25
N LYS A 343 -20.76 -29.33 -3.98
CA LYS A 343 -20.81 -28.01 -3.36
C LYS A 343 -21.91 -28.01 -2.30
N GLU A 344 -21.52 -28.01 -1.02
CA GLU A 344 -22.46 -27.97 0.09
C GLU A 344 -23.37 -26.75 -0.05
N GLN A 345 -24.69 -27.00 -0.12
CA GLN A 345 -25.67 -25.91 -0.11
C GLN A 345 -25.88 -25.44 1.34
N MET A 346 -25.66 -24.17 1.57
CA MET A 346 -25.96 -23.58 2.87
C MET A 346 -27.48 -23.52 3.06
N LYS A 347 -27.96 -24.18 4.13
CA LYS A 347 -29.35 -24.12 4.59
C LYS A 347 -29.42 -23.17 5.78
N VAL A 348 -29.92 -21.98 5.55
CA VAL A 348 -30.06 -20.96 6.63
C VAL A 348 -31.22 -21.27 7.58
N GLY A 349 -31.96 -22.38 7.33
CA GLY A 349 -33.05 -22.85 8.22
C GLY A 349 -34.36 -22.08 8.11
N VAL A 350 -34.48 -21.12 7.20
CA VAL A 350 -35.66 -20.29 6.98
C VAL A 350 -36.20 -20.55 5.56
N HIS A 351 -37.49 -20.89 5.43
CA HIS A 351 -38.09 -21.28 4.17
C HIS A 351 -38.15 -20.18 3.11
N VAL A 352 -38.12 -18.91 3.49
CA VAL A 352 -38.22 -17.77 2.56
C VAL A 352 -36.88 -17.35 1.95
N LEU A 353 -35.75 -17.87 2.47
CA LEU A 353 -34.44 -17.56 1.92
C LEU A 353 -34.04 -18.60 0.85
N PRO A 354 -33.50 -18.16 -0.30
CA PRO A 354 -33.00 -19.08 -1.30
C PRO A 354 -31.82 -19.90 -0.75
N ARG A 355 -31.71 -21.12 -1.24
CA ARG A 355 -30.50 -21.92 -1.01
C ARG A 355 -29.38 -21.36 -1.89
N PHE A 356 -28.20 -21.18 -1.33
CA PHE A 356 -27.02 -20.75 -2.08
C PHE A 356 -25.85 -21.70 -1.78
N PRO A 357 -24.93 -21.88 -2.74
CA PRO A 357 -23.74 -22.68 -2.50
C PRO A 357 -22.94 -22.06 -1.36
N LYS A 358 -22.43 -22.91 -0.46
CA LYS A 358 -21.49 -22.48 0.57
C LYS A 358 -20.26 -21.90 -0.12
N ASP A 359 -19.94 -20.66 0.18
CA ASP A 359 -18.69 -20.05 -0.30
C ASP A 359 -17.52 -20.74 0.41
N THR A 360 -16.71 -21.46 -0.37
CA THR A 360 -15.51 -22.16 0.13
C THR A 360 -14.26 -21.25 0.06
N THR A 361 -14.41 -20.05 -0.49
CA THR A 361 -13.37 -19.02 -0.54
C THR A 361 -13.47 -18.09 0.68
N ASP A 362 -13.40 -18.65 1.89
CA ASP A 362 -13.35 -17.84 3.11
C ASP A 362 -12.17 -16.87 3.00
N ARG A 363 -12.51 -15.56 3.00
CA ARG A 363 -11.49 -14.51 2.93
C ARG A 363 -10.74 -14.49 4.26
N ASN A 364 -9.58 -15.15 4.31
CA ASN A 364 -8.69 -14.99 5.44
C ASN A 364 -8.12 -13.57 5.45
N ARG A 365 -8.75 -12.67 6.22
CA ARG A 365 -8.38 -11.25 6.31
C ARG A 365 -6.95 -11.03 6.81
N THR A 366 -6.31 -12.03 7.41
CA THR A 366 -4.94 -11.95 7.91
C THR A 366 -3.90 -12.38 6.87
N SER A 367 -4.31 -12.95 5.72
CA SER A 367 -3.40 -13.36 4.68
C SER A 367 -2.91 -12.18 3.84
N PRO A 368 -1.60 -12.04 3.62
CA PRO A 368 -1.06 -10.99 2.76
C PRO A 368 -1.32 -11.21 1.26
N PHE A 369 -1.53 -12.46 0.82
CA PHE A 369 -1.76 -12.82 -0.57
C PHE A 369 -2.78 -13.94 -0.65
N ALA A 370 -4.03 -13.61 -0.99
CA ALA A 370 -5.16 -14.51 -0.92
C ALA A 370 -5.75 -14.80 -2.30
N PHE A 371 -6.03 -16.08 -2.59
CA PHE A 371 -6.83 -16.46 -3.77
C PHE A 371 -8.32 -16.26 -3.48
N THR A 372 -9.00 -15.50 -4.33
CA THR A 372 -10.41 -15.13 -4.15
C THR A 372 -11.25 -15.54 -5.37
N GLY A 373 -11.22 -16.82 -5.70
CA GLY A 373 -12.04 -17.44 -6.74
C GLY A 373 -11.40 -17.48 -8.12
N ASN A 374 -10.96 -16.37 -8.67
CA ASN A 374 -10.31 -16.30 -9.99
C ASN A 374 -9.26 -15.19 -10.10
N LYS A 375 -8.78 -14.73 -8.95
CA LYS A 375 -7.76 -13.68 -8.83
C LYS A 375 -7.03 -13.83 -7.50
N PHE A 376 -5.90 -13.17 -7.39
CA PHE A 376 -5.19 -12.99 -6.13
C PHE A 376 -5.36 -11.57 -5.62
N GLU A 377 -5.59 -11.46 -4.33
CA GLU A 377 -5.68 -10.21 -3.60
C GLU A 377 -4.39 -9.99 -2.81
N PHE A 378 -3.57 -9.05 -3.23
CA PHE A 378 -2.36 -8.65 -2.51
C PHE A 378 -2.66 -7.48 -1.58
N ARG A 379 -2.72 -7.74 -0.28
CA ARG A 379 -3.27 -6.85 0.77
C ARG A 379 -2.24 -5.94 1.45
N MET A 380 -0.97 -6.11 1.13
CA MET A 380 0.11 -5.41 1.84
C MET A 380 0.33 -3.97 1.37
N LEU A 381 -0.26 -3.52 0.26
CA LEU A 381 -0.03 -2.18 -0.26
C LEU A 381 -0.59 -1.11 0.67
N GLY A 382 0.20 -0.06 0.91
CA GLY A 382 -0.23 1.12 1.65
C GLY A 382 -1.14 2.03 0.83
N SER A 383 -1.98 2.81 1.50
CA SER A 383 -2.96 3.69 0.86
C SER A 383 -2.32 4.77 -0.03
N THR A 384 -1.15 5.31 0.33
CA THR A 384 -0.42 6.30 -0.50
C THR A 384 0.34 5.69 -1.66
N ALA A 385 0.60 4.36 -1.63
CA ALA A 385 1.46 3.72 -2.60
C ALA A 385 0.89 3.76 -4.02
N SER A 386 1.76 3.91 -5.02
CA SER A 386 1.43 3.54 -6.40
C SER A 386 1.35 2.01 -6.49
N ILE A 387 0.31 1.49 -7.12
CA ILE A 387 0.19 0.05 -7.35
C ILE A 387 1.21 -0.48 -8.37
N SER A 388 1.94 0.41 -9.06
CA SER A 388 2.94 0.04 -10.06
C SER A 388 4.00 -0.89 -9.50
N ASP A 389 4.63 -0.55 -8.35
CA ASP A 389 5.77 -1.31 -7.83
C ASP A 389 5.40 -2.76 -7.50
N ALA A 390 4.25 -2.97 -6.85
CA ALA A 390 3.76 -4.31 -6.53
C ALA A 390 3.46 -5.14 -7.80
N ASN A 391 2.84 -4.50 -8.80
CA ASN A 391 2.51 -5.17 -10.05
C ASN A 391 3.73 -5.43 -10.93
N VAL A 392 4.75 -4.56 -10.92
CA VAL A 392 6.04 -4.81 -11.58
C VAL A 392 6.70 -6.06 -11.02
N VAL A 393 6.78 -6.17 -9.70
CA VAL A 393 7.37 -7.34 -9.04
C VAL A 393 6.57 -8.59 -9.35
N LEU A 394 5.25 -8.57 -9.13
CA LEU A 394 4.39 -9.74 -9.33
C LEU A 394 4.40 -10.23 -10.78
N ASN A 395 4.24 -9.32 -11.74
CA ASN A 395 4.29 -9.66 -13.17
C ASN A 395 5.62 -10.28 -13.57
N THR A 396 6.74 -9.74 -13.07
CA THR A 396 8.08 -10.21 -13.45
C THR A 396 8.41 -11.55 -12.81
N ALA A 397 8.05 -11.74 -11.53
CA ALA A 397 8.25 -13.01 -10.83
C ALA A 397 7.42 -14.15 -11.45
N VAL A 398 6.15 -13.87 -11.78
CA VAL A 398 5.30 -14.85 -12.47
C VAL A 398 5.79 -15.11 -13.89
N ALA A 399 6.31 -14.10 -14.60
CA ALA A 399 6.94 -14.30 -15.91
C ALA A 399 8.15 -15.24 -15.83
N GLU A 400 8.98 -15.14 -14.80
CA GLU A 400 10.11 -16.05 -14.61
C GLU A 400 9.65 -17.49 -14.33
N ALA A 401 8.65 -17.67 -13.47
CA ALA A 401 8.09 -19.00 -13.21
C ALA A 401 7.50 -19.62 -14.48
N LEU A 402 6.71 -18.86 -15.25
CA LEU A 402 6.15 -19.31 -16.52
C LEU A 402 7.24 -19.62 -17.55
N LYS A 403 8.32 -18.82 -17.59
CA LYS A 403 9.49 -19.09 -18.46
C LYS A 403 10.10 -20.45 -18.14
N GLN A 404 10.38 -20.73 -16.86
CA GLN A 404 10.98 -22.01 -16.43
C GLN A 404 10.07 -23.18 -16.75
N PHE A 405 8.74 -23.02 -16.60
CA PHE A 405 7.77 -24.05 -16.96
C PHE A 405 7.72 -24.27 -18.48
N ALA A 406 7.71 -23.20 -19.27
CA ALA A 406 7.76 -23.30 -20.73
C ALA A 406 9.08 -23.96 -21.19
N ASP A 407 10.23 -23.55 -20.65
CA ASP A 407 11.53 -24.13 -20.97
C ASP A 407 11.58 -25.66 -20.67
N THR A 408 10.82 -26.12 -19.66
CA THR A 408 10.72 -27.55 -19.29
C THR A 408 9.81 -28.34 -20.23
N LEU A 409 8.74 -27.72 -20.73
CA LEU A 409 7.69 -28.40 -21.51
C LEU A 409 7.87 -28.26 -23.01
N GLU A 410 8.57 -27.22 -23.50
CA GLU A 410 8.84 -27.02 -24.93
C GLU A 410 9.71 -28.15 -25.47
N GLY A 411 9.33 -28.67 -26.63
CA GLY A 411 10.04 -29.78 -27.29
C GLY A 411 9.70 -31.17 -26.74
N CYS A 412 8.80 -31.29 -25.75
CA CYS A 412 8.31 -32.59 -25.31
C CYS A 412 7.48 -33.25 -26.41
N PRO A 413 7.70 -34.55 -26.72
CA PRO A 413 6.83 -35.30 -27.61
C PRO A 413 5.38 -35.33 -27.09
N ALA A 414 4.41 -35.29 -28.01
CA ALA A 414 2.97 -35.26 -27.64
C ALA A 414 2.57 -36.44 -26.71
N GLU A 415 3.17 -37.60 -26.95
CA GLU A 415 2.87 -38.82 -26.17
C GLU A 415 3.32 -38.73 -24.70
N THR A 416 4.28 -37.87 -24.38
CA THR A 416 4.84 -37.73 -23.03
C THR A 416 4.47 -36.40 -22.37
N PHE A 417 3.80 -35.51 -23.10
CA PHE A 417 3.49 -34.16 -22.63
C PHE A 417 2.65 -34.16 -21.35
N GLU A 418 1.55 -34.93 -21.31
CA GLU A 418 0.67 -34.99 -20.14
C GLU A 418 1.41 -35.50 -18.88
N ALA A 419 2.20 -36.57 -19.03
CA ALA A 419 2.99 -37.11 -17.92
C ALA A 419 4.06 -36.11 -17.43
N ARG A 420 4.70 -35.40 -18.37
CA ARG A 420 5.69 -34.37 -18.02
C ARG A 420 5.05 -33.17 -17.34
N LEU A 421 3.88 -32.74 -17.81
CA LEU A 421 3.08 -31.66 -17.22
C LEU A 421 2.66 -32.03 -15.78
N HIS A 422 2.12 -33.24 -15.60
CA HIS A 422 1.74 -33.74 -14.27
C HIS A 422 2.93 -33.73 -13.30
N THR A 423 4.07 -34.28 -13.74
CA THR A 423 5.30 -34.28 -12.93
C THR A 423 5.76 -32.86 -12.58
N LEU A 424 5.73 -31.93 -13.54
CA LEU A 424 6.12 -30.54 -13.32
C LEU A 424 5.22 -29.85 -12.28
N ILE A 425 3.90 -30.03 -12.38
CA ILE A 425 2.95 -29.50 -11.39
C ILE A 425 3.22 -30.11 -10.01
N GLN A 426 3.35 -31.42 -9.91
CA GLN A 426 3.62 -32.12 -8.66
C GLN A 426 4.93 -31.67 -8.01
N ASP A 427 6.01 -31.58 -8.77
CA ASP A 427 7.31 -31.12 -8.28
C ASP A 427 7.27 -29.66 -7.83
N SER A 428 6.56 -28.81 -8.57
CA SER A 428 6.35 -27.41 -8.21
C SER A 428 5.60 -27.27 -6.88
N ILE A 429 4.52 -28.05 -6.68
CA ILE A 429 3.79 -28.07 -5.41
C ILE A 429 4.71 -28.47 -4.26
N LYS A 430 5.45 -29.60 -4.41
CA LYS A 430 6.37 -30.09 -3.37
C LYS A 430 7.43 -29.06 -3.00
N ALA A 431 7.97 -28.35 -3.98
CA ALA A 431 9.04 -27.38 -3.76
C ALA A 431 8.56 -26.08 -3.09
N HIS A 432 7.35 -25.62 -3.40
CA HIS A 432 6.89 -24.27 -3.06
C HIS A 432 5.71 -24.21 -2.09
N LYS A 433 5.12 -25.34 -1.68
CA LYS A 433 3.99 -25.36 -0.73
C LYS A 433 4.28 -24.71 0.62
N ARG A 434 5.55 -24.49 0.96
CA ARG A 434 5.97 -23.85 2.22
C ARG A 434 5.37 -22.43 2.39
N ILE A 435 5.05 -21.73 1.27
CA ILE A 435 4.47 -20.40 1.28
C ILE A 435 2.96 -20.42 1.58
N ILE A 436 2.29 -21.58 1.43
CA ILE A 436 0.85 -21.70 1.60
C ILE A 436 0.51 -21.79 3.08
N PHE A 437 -0.40 -20.92 3.53
CA PHE A 437 -0.88 -20.91 4.90
C PHE A 437 -2.34 -20.44 4.94
N ASN A 438 -3.23 -21.33 5.37
CA ASN A 438 -4.68 -21.08 5.46
C ASN A 438 -5.15 -20.70 6.88
N GLY A 439 -4.21 -20.50 7.83
CA GLY A 439 -4.51 -20.16 9.23
C GLY A 439 -4.48 -18.67 9.53
N ASN A 440 -4.56 -18.32 10.81
CA ASN A 440 -4.50 -16.94 11.31
C ASN A 440 -3.07 -16.38 11.24
N GLY A 441 -2.81 -15.42 10.35
CA GLY A 441 -1.51 -14.78 10.16
C GLY A 441 -1.03 -13.92 11.34
N TYR A 442 -1.89 -13.57 12.30
CA TYR A 442 -1.52 -12.80 13.50
C TYR A 442 -1.02 -13.68 14.65
N ASP A 443 -1.15 -15.00 14.55
CA ASP A 443 -0.72 -15.91 15.61
C ASP A 443 0.83 -15.93 15.69
N ASP A 444 1.36 -15.75 16.90
CA ASP A 444 2.79 -15.88 17.16
C ASP A 444 3.34 -17.27 16.80
N ALA A 445 2.48 -18.30 16.85
CA ALA A 445 2.83 -19.64 16.39
C ALA A 445 3.09 -19.67 14.88
N TRP A 446 2.36 -18.87 14.10
CA TRP A 446 2.61 -18.72 12.67
C TRP A 446 3.98 -18.11 12.38
N ILE A 447 4.37 -17.05 13.09
CA ILE A 447 5.68 -16.41 12.88
C ILE A 447 6.82 -17.43 13.09
N LYS A 448 6.74 -18.24 14.14
CA LYS A 448 7.72 -19.30 14.42
C LYS A 448 7.71 -20.40 13.35
N GLU A 449 6.53 -20.79 12.89
CA GLU A 449 6.38 -21.78 11.82
C GLU A 449 6.89 -21.24 10.48
N ALA A 450 6.63 -19.99 10.15
CA ALA A 450 7.14 -19.32 8.96
C ALA A 450 8.69 -19.30 8.95
N GLU A 451 9.29 -18.98 10.08
CA GLU A 451 10.74 -19.01 10.25
C GLU A 451 11.29 -20.45 10.08
N ARG A 452 10.62 -21.46 10.68
CA ARG A 452 10.96 -22.88 10.49
C ARG A 452 10.89 -23.32 9.02
N ARG A 453 9.93 -22.76 8.25
CA ARG A 453 9.78 -23.00 6.81
C ARG A 453 10.80 -22.24 5.97
N GLY A 454 11.61 -21.36 6.57
CA GLY A 454 12.59 -20.51 5.88
C GLY A 454 11.94 -19.34 5.12
N LEU A 455 10.77 -18.88 5.58
CA LEU A 455 10.13 -17.68 5.05
C LEU A 455 10.72 -16.43 5.69
N SER A 456 10.85 -15.36 4.91
CA SER A 456 11.40 -14.09 5.37
C SER A 456 10.40 -13.32 6.23
N ASN A 457 10.86 -12.71 7.32
CA ASN A 457 10.09 -11.81 8.16
C ASN A 457 10.76 -10.43 8.22
N LEU A 458 10.63 -9.66 7.16
CA LEU A 458 11.26 -8.34 7.00
C LEU A 458 10.33 -7.27 7.58
N LYS A 459 10.50 -7.00 8.88
CA LYS A 459 9.56 -6.19 9.68
C LYS A 459 9.56 -4.70 9.32
N SER A 460 10.68 -4.18 8.86
CA SER A 460 10.84 -2.77 8.54
C SER A 460 11.31 -2.53 7.11
N THR A 461 11.10 -1.32 6.63
CA THR A 461 11.54 -0.88 5.31
C THR A 461 13.05 -0.98 5.11
N PRO A 462 13.93 -0.54 6.05
CA PRO A 462 15.38 -0.71 5.88
C PRO A 462 15.80 -2.19 5.81
N GLU A 463 15.24 -3.06 6.68
CA GLU A 463 15.48 -4.50 6.61
C GLU A 463 15.07 -5.09 5.25
N ALA A 464 13.89 -4.72 4.74
CA ALA A 464 13.42 -5.20 3.45
C ALA A 464 14.34 -4.71 2.31
N LEU A 465 14.71 -3.43 2.29
CA LEU A 465 15.52 -2.84 1.24
C LEU A 465 16.93 -3.42 1.17
N SER A 466 17.49 -3.97 2.26
CA SER A 466 18.81 -4.63 2.22
C SER A 466 18.87 -5.80 1.22
N HIS A 467 17.70 -6.40 0.89
CA HIS A 467 17.60 -7.51 -0.06
C HIS A 467 17.28 -7.06 -1.50
N PHE A 468 17.04 -5.77 -1.75
CA PHE A 468 16.61 -5.32 -3.07
C PHE A 468 17.64 -5.59 -4.16
N LEU A 469 18.92 -5.50 -3.83
CA LEU A 469 20.05 -5.72 -4.73
C LEU A 469 20.67 -7.12 -4.61
N ASP A 470 19.99 -8.09 -4.01
CA ASP A 470 20.43 -9.47 -4.00
C ASP A 470 20.59 -10.00 -5.43
N ALA A 471 21.58 -10.83 -5.68
CA ALA A 471 21.93 -11.32 -7.01
C ALA A 471 20.74 -11.95 -7.75
N LYS A 472 19.89 -12.71 -7.04
CA LYS A 472 18.67 -13.30 -7.63
C LYS A 472 17.68 -12.23 -8.11
N ASN A 473 17.55 -11.12 -7.38
CA ASN A 473 16.62 -10.03 -7.68
C ASN A 473 17.11 -9.19 -8.86
N ILE A 474 18.42 -8.90 -8.93
CA ILE A 474 19.03 -8.26 -10.09
C ILE A 474 18.86 -9.15 -11.32
N ALA A 475 19.14 -10.46 -11.20
CA ALA A 475 19.00 -11.41 -12.30
C ALA A 475 17.56 -11.50 -12.82
N LEU A 476 16.55 -11.49 -11.93
CA LEU A 476 15.15 -11.50 -12.30
C LEU A 476 14.81 -10.32 -13.23
N PHE A 477 15.09 -9.12 -12.78
CA PHE A 477 14.68 -7.92 -13.51
C PHE A 477 15.48 -7.70 -14.80
N THR A 478 16.77 -7.99 -14.79
CA THR A 478 17.65 -7.80 -15.96
C THR A 478 17.39 -8.84 -17.05
N SER A 479 17.15 -10.11 -16.68
CA SER A 479 16.84 -11.18 -17.64
C SER A 479 15.53 -10.93 -18.41
N HIS A 480 14.54 -10.35 -17.74
CA HIS A 480 13.27 -9.96 -18.35
C HIS A 480 13.27 -8.55 -18.95
N LYS A 481 14.40 -7.82 -18.84
CA LYS A 481 14.56 -6.44 -19.34
C LYS A 481 13.55 -5.46 -18.72
N VAL A 482 13.16 -5.69 -17.47
CA VAL A 482 12.24 -4.80 -16.73
C VAL A 482 13.01 -3.64 -16.14
N PHE A 483 14.14 -3.92 -15.50
CA PHE A 483 15.10 -2.93 -15.03
C PHE A 483 16.51 -3.28 -15.51
N THR A 484 17.32 -2.26 -15.73
CA THR A 484 18.79 -2.38 -15.75
C THR A 484 19.33 -2.39 -14.32
N GLU A 485 20.54 -2.86 -14.11
CA GLU A 485 21.18 -2.81 -12.79
C GLU A 485 21.34 -1.36 -12.29
N THR A 486 21.64 -0.42 -13.17
CA THR A 486 21.71 1.01 -12.84
C THR A 486 20.37 1.55 -12.34
N GLU A 487 19.27 1.20 -13.02
CA GLU A 487 17.93 1.59 -12.58
C GLU A 487 17.57 1.00 -11.20
N LEU A 488 17.98 -0.24 -10.90
CA LEU A 488 17.75 -0.88 -9.59
C LEU A 488 18.55 -0.19 -8.48
N ARG A 489 19.85 0.07 -8.70
CA ARG A 489 20.71 0.73 -7.72
C ARG A 489 20.19 2.13 -7.38
N SER A 490 19.83 2.91 -8.40
CA SER A 490 19.26 4.23 -8.21
C SER A 490 17.96 4.19 -7.40
N ARG A 491 17.06 3.25 -7.70
CA ARG A 491 15.79 3.10 -6.95
C ARG A 491 16.00 2.64 -5.51
N HIS A 492 16.98 1.81 -5.26
CA HIS A 492 17.37 1.39 -3.90
C HIS A 492 17.78 2.60 -3.05
N GLU A 493 18.71 3.40 -3.57
CA GLU A 493 19.21 4.61 -2.91
C GLU A 493 18.06 5.60 -2.63
N ILE A 494 17.21 5.87 -3.63
CA ILE A 494 16.07 6.77 -3.50
C ILE A 494 15.08 6.30 -2.41
N ARG A 495 14.81 5.01 -2.31
CA ARG A 495 13.88 4.47 -1.31
C ARG A 495 14.42 4.61 0.10
N LEU A 496 15.71 4.37 0.32
CA LEU A 496 16.38 4.60 1.60
C LEU A 496 16.38 6.08 1.98
N GLU A 497 16.72 6.94 1.02
CA GLU A 497 16.71 8.39 1.22
C GLU A 497 15.31 8.91 1.59
N ASN A 498 14.27 8.44 0.90
CA ASN A 498 12.89 8.79 1.23
C ASN A 498 12.50 8.33 2.63
N TYR A 499 12.87 7.12 3.04
CA TYR A 499 12.62 6.63 4.38
C TYR A 499 13.23 7.55 5.45
N CYS A 500 14.49 7.91 5.27
CA CYS A 500 15.19 8.84 6.17
C CYS A 500 14.53 10.22 6.21
N LYS A 501 14.16 10.77 5.05
CA LYS A 501 13.52 12.08 4.95
C LYS A 501 12.16 12.12 5.64
N VAL A 502 11.32 11.10 5.44
CA VAL A 502 10.00 11.02 6.09
C VAL A 502 10.14 11.01 7.60
N LEU A 503 10.95 10.12 8.16
CA LEU A 503 11.14 10.05 9.62
C LEU A 503 11.79 11.31 10.19
N ASN A 504 12.70 11.94 9.45
CA ASN A 504 13.28 13.22 9.87
C ASN A 504 12.23 14.34 9.94
N ILE A 505 11.34 14.44 8.93
CA ILE A 505 10.24 15.43 8.93
C ILE A 505 9.30 15.17 10.11
N GLU A 506 8.94 13.92 10.36
CA GLU A 506 8.10 13.54 11.50
C GLU A 506 8.74 13.91 12.83
N ALA A 507 10.02 13.57 13.04
CA ALA A 507 10.74 13.88 14.27
C ALA A 507 10.86 15.39 14.51
N LEU A 508 11.18 16.17 13.46
CA LEU A 508 11.23 17.64 13.56
C LEU A 508 9.86 18.25 13.84
N THR A 509 8.79 17.70 13.26
CA THR A 509 7.42 18.14 13.53
C THR A 509 7.01 17.84 14.98
N MET A 510 7.36 16.66 15.50
CA MET A 510 7.15 16.32 16.91
C MET A 510 7.86 17.31 17.84
N LEU A 511 9.11 17.62 17.56
CA LEU A 511 9.88 18.59 18.35
C LEU A 511 9.26 19.99 18.32
N ASP A 512 8.79 20.44 17.15
CA ASP A 512 8.13 21.76 17.01
C ASP A 512 6.87 21.82 17.85
N MET A 513 5.97 20.82 17.71
CA MET A 513 4.72 20.74 18.46
C MET A 513 4.97 20.60 19.98
N ALA A 514 5.93 19.77 20.38
CA ALA A 514 6.27 19.60 21.80
C ALA A 514 6.71 20.92 22.43
N LYS A 515 7.63 21.63 21.79
CA LYS A 515 8.24 22.85 22.33
C LYS A 515 7.33 24.07 22.27
N LYS A 516 6.56 24.21 21.20
CA LYS A 516 5.80 25.44 20.95
C LYS A 516 4.33 25.34 21.35
N ASP A 517 3.79 24.13 21.35
CA ASP A 517 2.37 23.95 21.57
C ASP A 517 2.12 23.21 22.91
N ILE A 518 2.63 21.98 23.11
CA ILE A 518 2.26 21.13 24.27
C ILE A 518 2.84 21.64 25.58
N LEU A 519 4.18 21.77 25.66
CA LEU A 519 4.84 22.16 26.92
C LEU A 519 4.36 23.53 27.44
N PRO A 520 4.21 24.58 26.61
CA PRO A 520 3.64 25.86 27.04
C PRO A 520 2.19 25.74 27.53
N ALA A 521 1.35 24.98 26.83
CA ALA A 521 -0.08 24.81 27.19
C ALA A 521 -0.24 24.09 28.54
N VAL A 522 0.49 23.01 28.76
CA VAL A 522 0.48 22.26 30.04
C VAL A 522 1.02 23.12 31.19
N SER A 523 2.09 23.88 30.95
CA SER A 523 2.63 24.80 31.96
C SER A 523 1.64 25.91 32.32
N ALA A 524 0.92 26.45 31.34
CA ALA A 524 -0.13 27.45 31.58
C ALA A 524 -1.27 26.87 32.44
N TYR A 525 -1.72 25.65 32.13
CA TYR A 525 -2.75 24.97 32.91
C TYR A 525 -2.29 24.68 34.36
N ALA A 526 -1.09 24.17 34.55
CA ALA A 526 -0.53 23.95 35.89
C ALA A 526 -0.44 25.26 36.70
N GLY A 527 -0.05 26.37 36.03
CA GLY A 527 -0.07 27.71 36.63
C GLY A 527 -1.45 28.18 37.02
N ALA A 528 -2.48 27.94 36.21
CA ALA A 528 -3.87 28.28 36.53
C ALA A 528 -4.41 27.48 37.73
N LEU A 529 -4.10 26.18 37.80
CA LEU A 529 -4.44 25.34 38.97
C LEU A 529 -3.75 25.83 40.24
N ALA A 530 -2.47 26.16 40.21
CA ALA A 530 -1.74 26.70 41.34
C ALA A 530 -2.31 28.05 41.81
N GLY A 531 -2.71 28.91 40.85
CA GLY A 531 -3.42 30.15 41.13
C GLY A 531 -4.78 29.90 41.80
N THR A 532 -5.56 28.96 41.32
CA THR A 532 -6.86 28.55 41.92
C THR A 532 -6.68 28.03 43.35
N MET A 533 -5.68 27.16 43.58
CA MET A 533 -5.35 26.64 44.89
C MET A 533 -5.01 27.77 45.87
N ASN A 534 -4.20 28.73 45.49
CA ASN A 534 -3.85 29.88 46.34
C ASN A 534 -5.06 30.76 46.62
N ALA A 535 -5.91 31.04 45.65
CA ALA A 535 -7.13 31.82 45.81
C ALA A 535 -8.13 31.13 46.74
N LYS A 536 -8.33 29.81 46.62
CA LYS A 536 -9.19 29.04 47.53
C LYS A 536 -8.70 29.12 48.99
N ARG A 537 -7.39 28.91 49.23
CA ARG A 537 -6.79 28.96 50.57
C ARG A 537 -6.85 30.35 51.16
N ALA A 538 -6.68 31.38 50.37
CA ALA A 538 -6.78 32.77 50.82
C ALA A 538 -8.22 33.13 51.22
N ALA A 539 -9.22 32.67 50.49
CA ALA A 539 -10.64 32.93 50.75
C ALA A 539 -11.19 32.07 51.91
N CYS A 540 -10.75 30.81 52.02
CA CYS A 540 -11.18 29.86 53.04
C CYS A 540 -9.96 28.96 53.40
N PRO A 541 -9.28 29.19 54.54
CA PRO A 541 -8.12 28.39 54.93
C PRO A 541 -8.40 26.88 55.09
N ALA A 542 -9.67 26.49 55.32
CA ALA A 542 -10.08 25.10 55.43
C ALA A 542 -10.51 24.48 54.09
N ALA A 543 -10.40 25.21 52.96
CA ALA A 543 -10.78 24.68 51.66
C ALA A 543 -9.92 23.48 51.28
N ASP A 544 -10.58 22.42 50.83
CA ASP A 544 -9.87 21.27 50.25
C ASP A 544 -9.29 21.64 48.85
N CYS A 545 -7.99 21.50 48.71
CA CYS A 545 -7.22 21.74 47.50
C CYS A 545 -6.43 20.48 47.07
N SER A 546 -6.85 19.30 47.51
CA SER A 546 -6.17 18.04 47.21
C SER A 546 -6.12 17.80 45.70
N TYR A 547 -7.21 18.08 44.98
CA TYR A 547 -7.28 17.94 43.51
C TYR A 547 -6.26 18.82 42.79
N GLU A 548 -6.23 20.13 43.10
CA GLU A 548 -5.30 21.05 42.46
C GLU A 548 -3.86 20.72 42.82
N ALA A 549 -3.58 20.35 44.06
CA ALA A 549 -2.23 20.03 44.52
C ALA A 549 -1.68 18.78 43.82
N GLU A 550 -2.46 17.70 43.80
CA GLU A 550 -2.08 16.45 43.11
C GLU A 550 -1.84 16.66 41.62
N LEU A 551 -2.75 17.40 40.96
CA LEU A 551 -2.65 17.61 39.51
C LEU A 551 -1.48 18.53 39.14
N VAL A 552 -1.20 19.59 39.90
CA VAL A 552 -0.03 20.46 39.70
C VAL A 552 1.27 19.67 39.88
N GLU A 553 1.38 18.81 40.89
CA GLU A 553 2.54 17.94 41.08
C GLU A 553 2.73 16.99 39.89
N LYS A 554 1.66 16.30 39.48
CA LYS A 554 1.69 15.33 38.39
C LYS A 554 2.06 16.00 37.05
N LEU A 555 1.40 17.10 36.70
CA LEU A 555 1.67 17.87 35.48
C LEU A 555 3.13 18.39 35.47
N SER A 556 3.61 18.95 36.59
CA SER A 556 4.99 19.45 36.67
C SER A 556 6.03 18.35 36.45
N ARG A 557 5.83 17.19 37.07
CA ARG A 557 6.71 16.03 36.92
C ARG A 557 6.71 15.50 35.48
N LEU A 558 5.53 15.33 34.86
CA LEU A 558 5.39 14.84 33.49
C LEU A 558 5.96 15.84 32.47
N THR A 559 5.76 17.15 32.68
CA THR A 559 6.36 18.21 31.85
C THR A 559 7.89 18.15 31.89
N GLY A 560 8.47 17.97 33.06
CA GLY A 560 9.93 17.79 33.21
C GLY A 560 10.44 16.53 32.51
N CYS A 561 9.72 15.42 32.63
CA CYS A 561 10.04 14.17 31.93
C CYS A 561 9.95 14.34 30.39
N MET A 562 8.86 14.94 29.90
CA MET A 562 8.67 15.21 28.48
C MET A 562 9.77 16.11 27.91
N TYR A 563 10.17 17.15 28.65
CA TYR A 563 11.29 18.02 28.24
C TYR A 563 12.62 17.26 28.13
N GLY A 564 12.87 16.31 29.04
CA GLY A 564 14.02 15.40 28.93
C GLY A 564 13.99 14.55 27.64
N LYS A 565 12.79 14.04 27.26
CA LYS A 565 12.61 13.27 26.02
C LYS A 565 12.74 14.12 24.75
N VAL A 566 12.33 15.39 24.80
CA VAL A 566 12.59 16.36 23.71
C VAL A 566 14.10 16.48 23.46
N LYS A 567 14.91 16.68 24.50
CA LYS A 567 16.37 16.75 24.37
C LYS A 567 16.96 15.45 23.83
N ALA A 568 16.50 14.30 24.35
CA ALA A 568 16.96 13.00 23.89
C ALA A 568 16.70 12.78 22.39
N LEU A 569 15.54 13.20 21.88
CA LEU A 569 15.23 13.13 20.45
C LEU A 569 16.13 14.08 19.63
N GLU A 570 16.37 15.31 20.11
CA GLU A 570 17.30 16.26 19.48
C GLU A 570 18.74 15.69 19.38
N ASP A 571 19.24 15.15 20.49
CA ASP A 571 20.57 14.54 20.55
C ASP A 571 20.67 13.31 19.62
N THR A 572 19.60 12.53 19.52
CA THR A 572 19.52 11.37 18.62
C THR A 572 19.56 11.80 17.15
N LEU A 573 18.82 12.85 16.77
CA LEU A 573 18.85 13.38 15.41
C LEU A 573 20.22 13.94 15.02
N MET A 574 20.96 14.53 15.95
CA MET A 574 22.32 15.01 15.66
C MET A 574 23.28 13.87 15.29
N LYS A 575 23.14 12.70 15.91
CA LYS A 575 23.98 11.52 15.65
C LYS A 575 23.79 10.92 14.25
N VAL A 576 22.63 11.13 13.61
CA VAL A 576 22.39 10.67 12.23
C VAL A 576 23.45 11.22 11.28
N ARG A 577 23.91 12.47 11.50
CA ARG A 577 24.89 13.14 10.64
C ARG A 577 26.30 12.54 10.70
N GLU A 578 26.56 11.72 11.70
CA GLU A 578 27.85 11.06 11.92
C GLU A 578 27.94 9.71 11.17
N LEU A 579 26.86 9.27 10.53
CA LEU A 579 26.79 7.99 9.84
C LEU A 579 27.16 8.12 8.36
N ASP A 580 28.06 7.26 7.92
CA ASP A 580 28.73 7.36 6.61
C ASP A 580 27.89 6.78 5.43
N SER A 581 26.94 5.88 5.72
CA SER A 581 26.13 5.27 4.66
C SER A 581 24.64 5.51 4.85
N LEU A 582 23.91 5.52 3.75
CA LEU A 582 22.46 5.72 3.73
C LEU A 582 21.71 4.55 4.37
N GLU A 583 22.22 3.33 4.23
CA GLU A 583 21.71 2.13 4.89
C GLU A 583 21.84 2.24 6.41
N ALA A 584 23.01 2.67 6.89
CA ALA A 584 23.24 2.89 8.32
C ALA A 584 22.32 3.99 8.87
N GLN A 585 22.13 5.07 8.12
CA GLN A 585 21.21 6.14 8.49
C GLN A 585 19.77 5.62 8.57
N ALA A 586 19.30 4.85 7.58
CA ALA A 586 17.94 4.31 7.56
C ALA A 586 17.67 3.36 8.74
N MET A 587 18.63 2.47 9.05
CA MET A 587 18.54 1.59 10.22
C MET A 587 18.54 2.40 11.52
N PHE A 588 19.37 3.43 11.64
CA PHE A 588 19.43 4.29 12.82
C PHE A 588 18.11 5.07 13.00
N TYR A 589 17.53 5.58 11.92
CA TYR A 589 16.19 6.19 11.98
C TYR A 589 15.17 5.19 12.51
N ARG A 590 15.18 3.95 12.04
CA ARG A 590 14.27 2.91 12.49
C ARG A 590 14.45 2.56 13.97
N GLU A 591 15.68 2.32 14.40
CA GLU A 591 15.96 1.74 15.71
C GLU A 591 16.06 2.80 16.82
N GLN A 592 16.64 3.96 16.51
CA GLN A 592 16.94 4.96 17.52
C GLN A 592 16.00 6.17 17.46
N VAL A 593 15.88 6.79 16.28
CA VAL A 593 15.04 8.00 16.13
C VAL A 593 13.57 7.67 16.37
N PHE A 594 13.06 6.63 15.72
CA PHE A 594 11.67 6.21 15.88
C PHE A 594 11.36 5.75 17.31
N ALA A 595 12.29 5.08 18.00
CA ALA A 595 12.15 4.73 19.41
C ALA A 595 12.04 5.99 20.30
N ALA A 596 12.92 6.97 20.08
CA ALA A 596 12.89 8.24 20.82
C ALA A 596 11.58 9.04 20.55
N MET A 597 11.07 9.00 19.31
CA MET A 597 9.77 9.58 18.96
C MET A 597 8.63 8.93 19.75
N ASN A 598 8.61 7.60 19.84
CA ASN A 598 7.59 6.86 20.58
C ASN A 598 7.63 7.20 22.08
N GLU A 599 8.83 7.28 22.66
CA GLU A 599 9.00 7.68 24.05
C GLU A 599 8.47 9.10 24.31
N LEU A 600 8.73 10.03 23.40
CA LEU A 600 8.21 11.40 23.49
C LEU A 600 6.67 11.42 23.38
N ARG A 601 6.11 10.64 22.46
CA ARG A 601 4.66 10.50 22.26
C ARG A 601 3.96 10.01 23.54
N ILE A 602 4.46 8.93 24.18
CA ILE A 602 3.86 8.38 25.42
C ILE A 602 3.72 9.46 26.48
N GLY A 603 4.74 10.29 26.67
CA GLY A 603 4.69 11.39 27.66
C GLY A 603 3.66 12.48 27.30
N ALA A 604 3.56 12.82 26.02
CA ALA A 604 2.60 13.81 25.54
C ALA A 604 1.15 13.31 25.61
N ASP A 605 0.91 12.07 25.21
CA ASP A 605 -0.41 11.45 25.24
C ASP A 605 -0.95 11.31 26.69
N GLU A 606 -0.07 11.06 27.68
CA GLU A 606 -0.46 11.10 29.10
C GLU A 606 -0.83 12.53 29.53
N LEU A 607 -0.05 13.55 29.14
CA LEU A 607 -0.36 14.95 29.41
C LEU A 607 -1.69 15.40 28.80
N GLU A 608 -2.05 14.91 27.61
CA GLU A 608 -3.34 15.17 26.98
C GLU A 608 -4.50 14.74 27.88
N THR A 609 -4.41 13.57 28.49
CA THR A 609 -5.49 13.05 29.36
C THR A 609 -5.70 13.84 30.65
N LEU A 610 -4.71 14.62 31.07
CA LEU A 610 -4.70 15.37 32.33
C LEU A 610 -4.95 16.86 32.14
N THR A 611 -4.70 17.39 30.94
CA THR A 611 -4.82 18.82 30.64
C THR A 611 -6.27 19.15 30.27
N ALA A 612 -6.81 20.21 30.86
CA ALA A 612 -8.16 20.65 30.53
C ALA A 612 -8.30 20.99 29.04
N ALA A 613 -9.47 20.65 28.46
CA ALA A 613 -9.71 20.79 27.02
C ALA A 613 -9.49 22.21 26.46
N GLU A 614 -9.76 23.25 27.28
CA GLU A 614 -9.53 24.65 26.90
C GLU A 614 -8.04 25.02 26.80
N TYR A 615 -7.16 24.24 27.43
CA TYR A 615 -5.69 24.47 27.40
C TYR A 615 -5.00 23.55 26.37
N TRP A 616 -5.63 22.40 25.99
CA TRP A 616 -4.99 21.50 25.04
C TRP A 616 -4.92 22.14 23.65
N PRO A 617 -3.72 22.20 23.00
CA PRO A 617 -3.47 23.15 21.91
C PRO A 617 -4.03 22.74 20.55
N PHE A 618 -4.49 21.49 20.37
CA PHE A 618 -4.97 21.00 19.08
C PHE A 618 -6.07 19.93 19.23
N PRO A 619 -6.85 19.63 18.18
CA PRO A 619 -7.93 18.65 18.23
C PRO A 619 -7.45 17.26 18.65
N THR A 620 -8.23 16.60 19.52
CA THR A 620 -7.99 15.24 20.00
C THR A 620 -8.43 14.19 18.97
N TYR A 621 -8.10 12.92 19.22
CA TYR A 621 -8.64 11.82 18.40
C TYR A 621 -10.17 11.75 18.44
N GLY A 622 -10.80 12.06 19.58
CA GLY A 622 -12.25 12.16 19.68
C GLY A 622 -12.84 13.18 18.72
N ASP A 623 -12.20 14.36 18.62
CA ASP A 623 -12.63 15.42 17.70
C ASP A 623 -12.47 15.00 16.24
N LEU A 624 -11.32 14.43 15.87
CA LEU A 624 -11.00 14.08 14.50
C LEU A 624 -11.81 12.88 13.97
N LEU A 625 -11.90 11.80 14.75
CA LEU A 625 -12.55 10.56 14.32
C LEU A 625 -14.09 10.64 14.35
N PHE A 626 -14.65 11.51 15.20
CA PHE A 626 -16.10 11.65 15.38
C PHE A 626 -16.64 13.03 14.96
N GLY A 627 -15.79 13.94 14.49
CA GLY A 627 -16.17 15.31 14.13
C GLY A 627 -17.00 15.45 12.86
N VAL A 628 -16.88 14.55 11.91
CA VAL A 628 -17.69 14.54 10.68
C VAL A 628 -19.09 14.03 11.02
N ARG A 629 -20.11 14.88 10.81
CA ARG A 629 -21.51 14.58 11.11
C ARG A 629 -22.39 14.68 9.87
#